data_6d381f6f7dbbd9225b40321571778d46
#
_entry.id   6d381f6f7dbbd9225b40321571778d46
#
_cell.length_a   1.000
_cell.length_b   1.000
_cell.length_c   1.000
_cell.angle_alpha   90.00
_cell.angle_beta   90.00
_cell.angle_gamma   90.00
#
_symmetry.space_group_name_H-M   'P 1'
#
loop_
_entity.id
_entity.type
_entity.pdbx_description
1 polymer ?
#
loop_
_entity_poly.entity_id
_entity_poly.type
_entity_poly.pdbx_seq_one_letter_code
_entity_poly.pdbx_strand_id
1 'polypeptide(L)'
;MEEDTGEILRSMKFEAVPRVYDRQIWKWRQSGGEAMVKLLTPAFGDEGIKPLPALGVRAQALNYLNFLIAEPTHALALYRSGVLVQIPRPERFAIHKLIVASRRHGGPDEAKARKDRAQAEFLIRILAEDRPDDLAEAYDHAMSQGPRWRERIASSPGRMSGTKDVLHGLA
;
A
#
# COMPACT_ATOMS: atom_id res chain seq x y z
N MET A 1 -2.58 -24.13 18.64
CA MET A 1 -3.12 -24.53 17.32
C MET A 1 -3.17 -23.26 16.51
N GLU A 2 -2.19 -23.04 15.60
CA GLU A 2 -2.21 -21.89 14.70
C GLU A 2 -3.30 -22.18 13.65
N GLU A 3 -4.34 -21.35 13.60
CA GLU A 3 -5.37 -21.45 12.57
C GLU A 3 -4.78 -21.07 11.21
N ASP A 4 -4.90 -21.95 10.22
CA ASP A 4 -4.51 -21.67 8.84
C ASP A 4 -5.41 -20.55 8.28
N THR A 5 -4.80 -19.42 7.93
CA THR A 5 -5.52 -18.25 7.37
C THR A 5 -6.34 -18.65 6.13
N GLY A 6 -5.89 -19.62 5.35
CA GLY A 6 -6.63 -20.13 4.20
C GLY A 6 -7.90 -20.86 4.60
N GLU A 7 -7.90 -21.58 5.72
CA GLU A 7 -9.12 -22.25 6.26
C GLU A 7 -10.10 -21.21 6.78
N ILE A 8 -9.63 -20.19 7.50
CA ILE A 8 -10.46 -19.06 7.93
C ILE A 8 -11.13 -18.39 6.73
N LEU A 9 -10.39 -18.08 5.68
CA LEU A 9 -10.96 -17.46 4.48
C LEU A 9 -12.01 -18.35 3.81
N ARG A 10 -11.80 -19.67 3.75
CA ARG A 10 -12.82 -20.61 3.24
C ARG A 10 -14.08 -20.65 4.10
N SER A 11 -13.93 -20.64 5.43
CA SER A 11 -15.08 -20.60 6.35
C SER A 11 -15.92 -19.33 6.17
N MET A 12 -15.29 -18.22 5.74
CA MET A 12 -15.94 -16.96 5.40
C MET A 12 -16.45 -16.89 3.94
N LYS A 13 -16.50 -18.03 3.24
CA LYS A 13 -16.93 -18.16 1.84
C LYS A 13 -16.03 -17.40 0.84
N PHE A 14 -14.72 -17.35 1.11
CA PHE A 14 -13.77 -16.90 0.12
C PHE A 14 -13.15 -18.11 -0.61
N GLU A 15 -13.04 -17.98 -1.91
CA GLU A 15 -12.41 -18.97 -2.79
C GLU A 15 -11.03 -18.48 -3.22
N ALA A 16 -10.06 -19.39 -3.26
CA ALA A 16 -8.73 -19.11 -3.74
C ALA A 16 -8.74 -18.77 -5.24
N VAL A 17 -8.04 -17.70 -5.63
CA VAL A 17 -7.86 -17.32 -7.03
C VAL A 17 -6.42 -17.62 -7.43
N PRO A 18 -6.15 -18.77 -8.08
CA PRO A 18 -4.81 -19.13 -8.52
C PRO A 18 -4.34 -18.22 -9.66
N ARG A 19 -3.03 -18.02 -9.76
CA ARG A 19 -2.44 -17.36 -10.94
C ARG A 19 -2.52 -18.29 -12.15
N VAL A 20 -2.62 -17.69 -13.33
CA VAL A 20 -2.79 -18.41 -14.60
C VAL A 20 -1.57 -19.30 -14.92
N TYR A 21 -0.35 -18.81 -14.63
CA TYR A 21 0.88 -19.47 -15.06
C TYR A 21 1.49 -20.45 -14.04
N ASP A 22 1.37 -20.17 -12.74
CA ASP A 22 2.06 -20.93 -11.70
C ASP A 22 1.15 -21.47 -10.59
N ARG A 23 -0.15 -21.25 -10.72
CA ARG A 23 -1.20 -21.65 -9.76
C ARG A 23 -0.98 -21.18 -8.31
N GLN A 24 -0.06 -20.26 -8.08
CA GLN A 24 0.18 -19.73 -6.73
C GLN A 24 -0.99 -18.88 -6.24
N ILE A 25 -1.40 -19.10 -4.99
CA ILE A 25 -2.55 -18.45 -4.38
C ILE A 25 -2.05 -17.40 -3.39
N TRP A 26 -2.38 -16.13 -3.64
CA TRP A 26 -2.13 -15.01 -2.74
C TRP A 26 -3.32 -14.05 -2.66
N LYS A 27 -4.38 -14.35 -3.40
CA LYS A 27 -5.63 -13.60 -3.42
C LYS A 27 -6.82 -14.53 -3.38
N TRP A 28 -7.89 -14.04 -2.78
CA TRP A 28 -9.11 -14.76 -2.50
C TRP A 28 -10.28 -13.89 -2.88
N ARG A 29 -11.34 -14.47 -3.46
CA ARG A 29 -12.56 -13.78 -3.87
C ARG A 29 -13.73 -14.35 -3.08
N GLN A 30 -14.62 -13.48 -2.64
CA GLN A 30 -15.85 -13.91 -1.98
C GLN A 30 -16.77 -14.60 -2.99
N SER A 31 -17.27 -15.79 -2.64
CA SER A 31 -18.27 -16.52 -3.44
C SER A 31 -19.58 -15.76 -3.46
N GLY A 32 -20.06 -15.42 -4.67
CA GLY A 32 -21.30 -14.65 -4.84
C GLY A 32 -21.23 -13.18 -4.44
N GLY A 33 -20.02 -12.63 -4.22
CA GLY A 33 -19.80 -11.23 -3.88
C GLY A 33 -18.66 -10.58 -4.67
N GLU A 34 -18.46 -9.28 -4.48
CA GLU A 34 -17.40 -8.50 -5.13
C GLU A 34 -16.14 -8.38 -4.27
N ALA A 35 -16.17 -8.77 -3.02
CA ALA A 35 -15.05 -8.60 -2.10
C ALA A 35 -13.86 -9.47 -2.50
N MET A 36 -12.66 -8.90 -2.38
CA MET A 36 -11.40 -9.57 -2.66
C MET A 36 -10.40 -9.30 -1.55
N VAL A 37 -9.80 -10.36 -1.02
CA VAL A 37 -8.67 -10.30 -0.09
C VAL A 37 -7.39 -10.58 -0.86
N LYS A 38 -6.37 -9.75 -0.66
CA LYS A 38 -5.02 -9.93 -1.20
C LYS A 38 -4.04 -9.96 -0.05
N LEU A 39 -3.22 -11.01 0.01
CA LEU A 39 -2.19 -11.14 1.03
C LEU A 39 -0.88 -10.54 0.49
N LEU A 40 -0.34 -9.58 1.22
CA LEU A 40 0.86 -8.84 0.85
C LEU A 40 1.92 -8.98 1.94
N THR A 41 3.19 -8.93 1.55
CA THR A 41 4.33 -8.92 2.47
C THR A 41 5.43 -7.99 1.95
N PRO A 42 6.26 -7.37 2.80
CA PRO A 42 7.41 -6.61 2.35
C PRO A 42 8.43 -7.44 1.57
N ALA A 43 9.02 -6.82 0.55
CA ALA A 43 10.21 -7.30 -0.15
C ALA A 43 11.36 -6.32 0.06
N PHE A 44 12.58 -6.85 0.12
CA PHE A 44 13.84 -6.09 0.21
C PHE A 44 14.77 -6.45 -0.96
N GLY A 45 14.20 -6.57 -2.14
CA GLY A 45 14.88 -7.00 -3.36
C GLY A 45 13.86 -7.58 -4.35
N ASP A 46 13.95 -8.88 -4.64
CA ASP A 46 13.07 -9.51 -5.62
C ASP A 46 11.62 -9.59 -5.13
N GLU A 47 10.74 -9.04 -5.96
CA GLU A 47 9.29 -9.14 -5.79
C GLU A 47 8.80 -10.50 -6.34
N GLY A 48 7.72 -10.99 -5.78
CA GLY A 48 7.13 -12.26 -6.21
C GLY A 48 6.19 -12.82 -5.17
N ILE A 49 5.71 -14.03 -5.37
CA ILE A 49 4.87 -14.69 -4.38
C ILE A 49 5.76 -15.52 -3.45
N LYS A 50 5.71 -15.18 -2.17
CA LYS A 50 6.49 -15.83 -1.11
C LYS A 50 5.58 -16.58 -0.14
N PRO A 51 6.03 -17.72 0.40
CA PRO A 51 5.28 -18.41 1.47
C PRO A 51 5.36 -17.62 2.77
N LEU A 52 4.26 -17.65 3.53
CA LEU A 52 4.17 -17.21 4.92
C LEU A 52 3.81 -18.45 5.77
N PRO A 53 4.78 -19.26 6.18
CA PRO A 53 4.53 -20.55 6.82
C PRO A 53 3.71 -20.43 8.11
N ALA A 54 3.99 -19.42 8.93
CA ALA A 54 3.26 -19.18 10.17
C ALA A 54 1.75 -18.90 9.98
N LEU A 55 1.35 -18.49 8.77
CA LEU A 55 -0.06 -18.21 8.43
C LEU A 55 -0.67 -19.27 7.50
N GLY A 56 0.09 -20.28 7.09
CA GLY A 56 -0.35 -21.31 6.17
C GLY A 56 -0.69 -20.80 4.74
N VAL A 57 -0.23 -19.62 4.34
CA VAL A 57 -0.60 -18.97 3.08
C VAL A 57 0.61 -18.47 2.31
N ARG A 58 0.37 -17.94 1.11
CA ARG A 58 1.34 -17.18 0.31
C ARG A 58 0.90 -15.73 0.20
N ALA A 59 1.87 -14.83 0.05
CA ALA A 59 1.64 -13.39 -0.12
C ALA A 59 2.46 -12.84 -1.28
N GLN A 60 1.95 -11.80 -1.93
CA GLN A 60 2.72 -11.04 -2.91
C GLN A 60 3.72 -10.16 -2.17
N ALA A 61 5.00 -10.40 -2.36
CA ALA A 61 6.07 -9.58 -1.83
C ALA A 61 6.24 -8.31 -2.69
N LEU A 62 6.23 -7.15 -2.06
CA LEU A 62 6.33 -5.84 -2.73
C LEU A 62 7.38 -4.98 -2.05
N ASN A 63 8.25 -4.37 -2.86
CA ASN A 63 9.18 -3.36 -2.39
C ASN A 63 8.42 -2.10 -1.93
N TYR A 64 8.99 -1.38 -0.99
CA TYR A 64 8.43 -0.17 -0.35
C TYR A 64 7.23 -0.43 0.58
N LEU A 65 6.73 -1.66 0.66
CA LEU A 65 5.60 -1.99 1.51
C LEU A 65 5.94 -1.89 3.01
N ASN A 66 7.19 -2.20 3.38
CA ASN A 66 7.70 -2.03 4.75
C ASN A 66 7.49 -0.61 5.29
N PHE A 67 7.74 0.41 4.46
CA PHE A 67 7.50 1.80 4.81
C PHE A 67 6.01 2.09 5.04
N LEU A 68 5.15 1.56 4.14
CA LEU A 68 3.70 1.78 4.23
C LEU A 68 3.10 1.23 5.52
N ILE A 69 3.52 0.03 5.94
CA ILE A 69 2.93 -0.68 7.09
C ILE A 69 3.66 -0.43 8.41
N ALA A 70 4.77 0.32 8.39
CA ALA A 70 5.45 0.69 9.61
C ALA A 70 4.60 1.65 10.44
N GLU A 71 4.60 1.48 11.76
CA GLU A 71 3.87 2.31 12.72
C GLU A 71 2.39 2.51 12.35
N PRO A 72 1.61 1.43 12.22
CA PRO A 72 0.22 1.52 11.82
C PRO A 72 -0.59 2.29 12.86
N THR A 73 -1.64 2.96 12.40
CA THR A 73 -2.65 3.56 13.28
C THR A 73 -3.91 2.71 13.34
N HIS A 74 -4.74 2.94 14.33
CA HIS A 74 -6.02 2.26 14.47
C HIS A 74 -7.15 3.10 13.87
N ALA A 75 -8.04 2.44 13.17
CA ALA A 75 -9.27 3.03 12.66
C ALA A 75 -10.46 2.13 12.97
N LEU A 76 -11.63 2.73 13.06
CA LEU A 76 -12.89 2.02 13.26
C LEU A 76 -13.56 1.81 11.89
N ALA A 77 -13.61 0.57 11.45
CA ALA A 77 -14.43 0.20 10.30
C ALA A 77 -15.91 0.19 10.72
N LEU A 78 -16.72 1.01 10.08
CA LEU A 78 -18.15 1.15 10.38
C LEU A 78 -18.93 -0.03 9.77
N TYR A 79 -18.98 -1.13 10.51
CA TYR A 79 -19.76 -2.31 10.16
C TYR A 79 -20.42 -2.86 11.42
N ARG A 80 -21.75 -2.90 11.47
CA ARG A 80 -22.54 -3.29 12.65
C ARG A 80 -22.14 -2.46 13.90
N SER A 81 -21.56 -3.10 14.92
CA SER A 81 -21.06 -2.46 16.15
C SER A 81 -19.70 -1.79 16.01
N GLY A 82 -19.12 -1.80 14.81
CA GLY A 82 -17.77 -1.31 14.54
C GLY A 82 -16.70 -2.38 14.75
N VAL A 83 -15.66 -2.33 13.92
CA VAL A 83 -14.50 -3.24 14.02
C VAL A 83 -13.24 -2.38 14.05
N LEU A 84 -12.44 -2.55 15.10
CA LEU A 84 -11.13 -1.90 15.19
C LEU A 84 -10.14 -2.60 14.24
N VAL A 85 -9.56 -1.84 13.34
CA VAL A 85 -8.59 -2.33 12.36
C VAL A 85 -7.31 -1.51 12.39
N GLN A 86 -6.18 -2.15 12.07
CA GLN A 86 -4.93 -1.44 11.83
C GLN A 86 -4.86 -1.00 10.37
N ILE A 87 -4.54 0.26 10.15
CA ILE A 87 -4.34 0.85 8.82
C ILE A 87 -3.00 1.58 8.76
N PRO A 88 -2.42 1.75 7.57
CA PRO A 88 -1.26 2.62 7.41
C PRO A 88 -1.57 4.06 7.86
N ARG A 89 -0.57 4.72 8.43
CA ARG A 89 -0.66 6.16 8.70
C ARG A 89 -0.91 6.93 7.40
N PRO A 90 -1.79 7.93 7.37
CA PRO A 90 -2.12 8.70 6.17
C PRO A 90 -0.91 9.33 5.50
N GLU A 91 0.06 9.82 6.26
CA GLU A 91 1.30 10.43 5.80
C GLU A 91 2.15 9.42 5.02
N ARG A 92 2.35 8.23 5.58
CA ARG A 92 3.08 7.14 4.92
C ARG A 92 2.34 6.66 3.68
N PHE A 93 1.01 6.57 3.75
CA PHE A 93 0.20 6.18 2.60
C PHE A 93 0.33 7.19 1.46
N ALA A 94 0.29 8.51 1.75
CA ALA A 94 0.43 9.58 0.76
C ALA A 94 1.79 9.49 0.02
N ILE A 95 2.89 9.40 0.77
CA ILE A 95 4.24 9.28 0.20
C ILE A 95 4.40 7.96 -0.58
N HIS A 96 3.91 6.85 -0.04
CA HIS A 96 3.94 5.55 -0.73
C HIS A 96 3.18 5.58 -2.07
N LYS A 97 2.08 6.34 -2.16
CA LYS A 97 1.32 6.53 -3.41
C LYS A 97 2.14 7.23 -4.51
N LEU A 98 3.03 8.15 -4.16
CA LEU A 98 3.96 8.75 -5.13
C LEU A 98 4.88 7.69 -5.73
N ILE A 99 5.44 6.81 -4.88
CA ILE A 99 6.32 5.73 -5.33
C ILE A 99 5.57 4.75 -6.24
N VAL A 100 4.37 4.33 -5.84
CA VAL A 100 3.55 3.39 -6.64
C VAL A 100 3.15 4.01 -7.98
N ALA A 101 2.78 5.30 -8.00
CA ALA A 101 2.45 6.02 -9.22
C ALA A 101 3.64 6.10 -10.19
N SER A 102 4.85 6.36 -9.67
CA SER A 102 6.07 6.38 -10.50
C SER A 102 6.37 5.03 -11.15
N ARG A 103 6.13 3.94 -10.43
CA ARG A 103 6.35 2.57 -10.92
C ARG A 103 5.36 2.12 -12.01
N ARG A 104 4.18 2.72 -12.03
CA ARG A 104 3.11 2.41 -12.99
C ARG A 104 3.09 3.32 -14.21
N HIS A 105 3.90 4.38 -14.18
CA HIS A 105 3.93 5.37 -15.26
C HIS A 105 4.49 4.79 -16.55
N GLY A 106 3.86 5.18 -17.68
CA GLY A 106 4.30 4.77 -19.03
C GLY A 106 3.95 3.33 -19.41
N GLY A 107 3.13 2.64 -18.62
CA GLY A 107 2.75 1.24 -18.84
C GLY A 107 1.24 1.03 -18.95
N PRO A 108 0.79 -0.23 -19.02
CA PRO A 108 -0.63 -0.58 -19.11
C PRO A 108 -1.45 -0.13 -17.90
N ASP A 109 -0.80 0.19 -16.79
CA ASP A 109 -1.42 0.66 -15.56
C ASP A 109 -1.46 2.19 -15.41
N GLU A 110 -1.28 2.98 -16.50
CA GLU A 110 -1.27 4.46 -16.43
C GLU A 110 -2.54 5.06 -15.83
N ALA A 111 -3.71 4.45 -16.04
CA ALA A 111 -4.94 4.88 -15.39
C ALA A 111 -4.88 4.75 -13.87
N LYS A 112 -4.25 3.67 -13.38
CA LYS A 112 -4.00 3.47 -11.94
C LYS A 112 -2.94 4.45 -11.42
N ALA A 113 -1.91 4.75 -12.20
CA ALA A 113 -0.91 5.74 -11.85
C ALA A 113 -1.53 7.13 -11.64
N ARG A 114 -2.45 7.55 -12.52
CA ARG A 114 -3.20 8.81 -12.37
C ARG A 114 -4.03 8.83 -11.09
N LYS A 115 -4.75 7.73 -10.79
CA LYS A 115 -5.50 7.59 -9.54
C LYS A 115 -4.59 7.68 -8.31
N ASP A 116 -3.45 6.99 -8.33
CA ASP A 116 -2.49 7.02 -7.22
C ASP A 116 -1.93 8.42 -6.99
N ARG A 117 -1.60 9.17 -8.07
CA ARG A 117 -1.19 10.57 -7.99
C ARG A 117 -2.27 11.46 -7.38
N ALA A 118 -3.50 11.36 -7.86
CA ALA A 118 -4.61 12.16 -7.35
C ALA A 118 -4.88 11.89 -5.84
N GLN A 119 -4.77 10.64 -5.41
CA GLN A 119 -4.88 10.29 -3.99
C GLN A 119 -3.71 10.85 -3.17
N ALA A 120 -2.47 10.80 -3.68
CA ALA A 120 -1.31 11.38 -3.01
C ALA A 120 -1.46 12.90 -2.88
N GLU A 121 -1.81 13.59 -3.97
CA GLU A 121 -2.01 15.05 -3.99
C GLU A 121 -3.06 15.51 -2.97
N PHE A 122 -4.22 14.85 -3.00
CA PHE A 122 -5.30 15.15 -2.07
C PHE A 122 -4.85 15.03 -0.61
N LEU A 123 -4.20 13.90 -0.27
CA LEU A 123 -3.74 13.67 1.11
C LEU A 123 -2.61 14.61 1.51
N ILE A 124 -1.61 14.83 0.65
CA ILE A 124 -0.48 15.71 0.96
C ILE A 124 -0.98 17.14 1.25
N ARG A 125 -1.93 17.64 0.46
CA ARG A 125 -2.48 18.97 0.66
C ARG A 125 -3.19 19.09 2.02
N ILE A 126 -4.05 18.13 2.39
CA ILE A 126 -4.73 18.14 3.68
C ILE A 126 -3.74 17.98 4.84
N LEU A 127 -2.82 17.04 4.72
CA LEU A 127 -1.86 16.76 5.79
C LEU A 127 -0.87 17.90 6.00
N ALA A 128 -0.53 18.66 4.96
CA ALA A 128 0.32 19.84 5.09
C ALA A 128 -0.34 20.96 5.90
N GLU A 129 -1.68 21.03 5.92
CA GLU A 129 -2.45 21.97 6.73
C GLU A 129 -2.70 21.43 8.14
N ASP A 130 -3.14 20.17 8.25
CA ASP A 130 -3.62 19.59 9.50
C ASP A 130 -2.51 18.95 10.36
N ARG A 131 -1.49 18.38 9.71
CA ARG A 131 -0.44 17.57 10.36
C ARG A 131 0.91 17.72 9.67
N PRO A 132 1.45 18.95 9.55
CA PRO A 132 2.66 19.23 8.77
C PRO A 132 3.89 18.47 9.30
N ASP A 133 4.06 18.39 10.61
CA ASP A 133 5.22 17.70 11.23
C ASP A 133 5.21 16.20 10.96
N ASP A 134 4.05 15.55 11.06
CA ASP A 134 3.90 14.12 10.75
C ASP A 134 4.16 13.83 9.26
N LEU A 135 3.73 14.75 8.38
CA LEU A 135 3.98 14.63 6.94
C LEU A 135 5.46 14.82 6.63
N ALA A 136 6.12 15.81 7.26
CA ALA A 136 7.56 16.06 7.12
C ALA A 136 8.37 14.85 7.58
N GLU A 137 8.07 14.30 8.77
CA GLU A 137 8.73 13.09 9.29
C GLU A 137 8.62 11.91 8.31
N ALA A 138 7.42 11.65 7.79
CA ALA A 138 7.20 10.57 6.83
C ALA A 138 7.95 10.80 5.51
N TYR A 139 8.01 12.04 5.03
CA TYR A 139 8.75 12.43 3.84
C TYR A 139 10.25 12.25 4.03
N ASP A 140 10.82 12.77 5.12
CA ASP A 140 12.24 12.67 5.43
C ASP A 140 12.68 11.22 5.63
N HIS A 141 11.85 10.42 6.32
CA HIS A 141 12.10 9.00 6.48
C HIS A 141 12.15 8.31 5.09
N ALA A 142 11.22 8.60 4.19
CA ALA A 142 11.24 8.03 2.84
C ALA A 142 12.47 8.49 2.03
N MET A 143 12.85 9.76 2.13
CA MET A 143 14.01 10.33 1.45
C MET A 143 15.34 9.78 1.97
N SER A 144 15.42 9.39 3.25
CA SER A 144 16.60 8.77 3.87
C SER A 144 16.86 7.32 3.41
N GLN A 145 15.86 6.64 2.85
CA GLN A 145 15.96 5.23 2.42
C GLN A 145 16.88 5.00 1.20
N GLY A 146 17.37 6.05 0.58
CA GLY A 146 18.38 5.98 -0.45
C GLY A 146 17.97 6.52 -1.83
N PRO A 147 18.86 6.46 -2.82
CA PRO A 147 18.67 7.17 -4.09
C PRO A 147 17.46 6.71 -4.90
N ARG A 148 17.17 5.40 -4.91
CA ARG A 148 15.98 4.87 -5.62
C ARG A 148 14.67 5.39 -5.05
N TRP A 149 14.60 5.63 -3.74
CA TRP A 149 13.43 6.21 -3.10
C TRP A 149 13.26 7.67 -3.53
N ARG A 150 14.34 8.45 -3.45
CA ARG A 150 14.34 9.86 -3.88
C ARG A 150 13.92 10.02 -5.32
N GLU A 151 14.46 9.22 -6.23
CA GLU A 151 14.09 9.22 -7.64
C GLU A 151 12.61 8.95 -7.86
N ARG A 152 12.08 7.90 -7.19
CA ARG A 152 10.66 7.51 -7.29
C ARG A 152 9.73 8.58 -6.74
N ILE A 153 10.07 9.15 -5.59
CA ILE A 153 9.29 10.24 -5.00
C ILE A 153 9.34 11.48 -5.89
N ALA A 154 10.52 11.90 -6.36
CA ALA A 154 10.67 13.11 -7.19
C ALA A 154 10.00 13.00 -8.57
N SER A 155 9.88 11.81 -9.15
CA SER A 155 9.33 11.63 -10.49
C SER A 155 7.79 11.82 -10.58
N SER A 156 7.07 11.72 -9.48
CA SER A 156 5.60 11.84 -9.45
C SER A 156 5.08 13.28 -9.30
N PRO A 157 5.61 14.11 -8.39
CA PRO A 157 5.12 15.48 -8.17
C PRO A 157 5.28 16.43 -9.36
N GLY A 158 6.24 16.20 -10.25
CA GLY A 158 6.39 17.00 -11.46
C GLY A 158 5.18 17.03 -12.40
N ARG A 159 4.16 16.23 -12.11
CA ARG A 159 2.89 16.12 -12.83
C ARG A 159 1.68 16.49 -11.98
N MET A 160 1.92 17.04 -10.79
CA MET A 160 0.92 17.39 -9.80
C MET A 160 1.11 18.86 -9.43
N SER A 161 0.16 19.72 -9.81
CA SER A 161 0.25 21.16 -9.55
C SER A 161 0.25 21.41 -8.03
N GLY A 162 1.25 22.13 -7.54
CA GLY A 162 1.35 22.54 -6.14
C GLY A 162 1.94 21.51 -5.17
N THR A 163 1.87 20.20 -5.44
CA THR A 163 2.40 19.18 -4.52
C THR A 163 3.93 19.25 -4.38
N LYS A 164 4.62 19.62 -5.45
CA LYS A 164 6.07 19.77 -5.44
C LYS A 164 6.49 20.87 -4.47
N ASP A 165 5.81 22.01 -4.50
CA ASP A 165 6.13 23.17 -3.65
C ASP A 165 5.84 22.85 -2.18
N VAL A 166 4.73 22.17 -1.91
CA VAL A 166 4.40 21.70 -0.55
C VAL A 166 5.48 20.77 -0.02
N LEU A 167 5.90 19.76 -0.77
CA LEU A 167 6.93 18.81 -0.32
C LEU A 167 8.31 19.46 -0.18
N HIS A 168 8.65 20.47 -1.01
CA HIS A 168 9.89 21.22 -0.86
C HIS A 168 9.87 22.15 0.35
N GLY A 169 8.71 22.62 0.76
CA GLY A 169 8.55 23.45 1.96
C GLY A 169 8.59 22.65 3.27
N LEU A 170 8.56 21.32 3.21
CA LEU A 170 8.69 20.43 4.37
C LEU A 170 10.17 20.03 4.68
N ALA A 171 11.10 20.24 3.73
CA ALA A 171 12.49 19.81 3.82
C ALA A 171 13.42 20.86 4.49
#